data_5a54d62de6a8b09d2d9d829fb8d120e3
#
_entry.id   5a54d62de6a8b09d2d9d829fb8d120e3
#
_cell.length_a   1.000
_cell.length_b   1.000
_cell.length_c   1.000
_cell.angle_alpha   90.00
_cell.angle_beta   90.00
_cell.angle_gamma   90.00
#
_symmetry.space_group_name_H-M   'P 1'
#
loop_
_entity.id
_entity.type
_entity.pdbx_description
1 polymer ?
#
loop_
_entity_poly.entity_id
_entity_poly.type
_entity_poly.pdbx_seq_one_letter_code
_entity_poly.pdbx_strand_id
1 'polypeptide(L)'
;MTQTKSTGRNASVALRRMFPAAKAQVIPLVGRSGAESRSGPNVKPPHYLTTHYWWAYVHPRAIWLFERQWLVNLILWGNYRRLRDAAMAELGDALPGATLQVACVYGDLTGDLMRRVAAGGGRLDVVDVLPMQLKNLRRKLPPGAPARLLAMDSADLKLPDASYDRALLFFLLHEQPALHRRRTLSEVFRVVRPGGKIVIVDYARPRRGHPLRYLWRPLLAALEPFALDLWRHEIVHWLPAAVRVESRKQSFFGGLYQKIVISR
;
A
#
# COMPACT_ATOMS: atom_id res chain seq x y z
N MET A 1 -35.89 -1.04 -16.00
CA MET A 1 -35.51 -1.11 -14.57
C MET A 1 -35.49 -2.56 -14.15
N THR A 2 -34.40 -3.05 -13.69
CA THR A 2 -34.24 -4.18 -12.76
C THR A 2 -33.08 -5.09 -13.12
N GLN A 3 -32.29 -5.40 -12.07
CA GLN A 3 -31.31 -6.48 -11.92
C GLN A 3 -29.89 -6.29 -12.48
N THR A 4 -29.05 -5.58 -11.72
CA THR A 4 -27.59 -5.74 -11.75
C THR A 4 -26.96 -5.87 -10.34
N LYS A 5 -27.69 -6.42 -9.37
CA LYS A 5 -27.18 -6.57 -7.96
C LYS A 5 -26.74 -8.00 -7.58
N SER A 6 -26.79 -8.99 -8.48
CA SER A 6 -26.63 -10.41 -8.11
C SER A 6 -25.18 -10.94 -8.18
N THR A 7 -24.35 -10.45 -9.08
CA THR A 7 -23.02 -11.05 -9.35
C THR A 7 -21.97 -10.78 -8.27
N GLY A 8 -22.02 -9.64 -7.60
CA GLY A 8 -21.03 -9.31 -6.56
C GLY A 8 -21.19 -10.10 -5.25
N ARG A 9 -22.42 -10.51 -4.94
CA ARG A 9 -22.69 -11.32 -3.73
C ARG A 9 -22.17 -12.75 -3.86
N ASN A 10 -22.21 -13.33 -5.04
CA ASN A 10 -21.80 -14.71 -5.24
C ASN A 10 -20.28 -14.90 -5.17
N ALA A 11 -19.48 -13.96 -5.66
CA ALA A 11 -18.02 -14.01 -5.56
C ALA A 11 -17.55 -13.86 -4.09
N SER A 12 -18.18 -12.96 -3.33
CA SER A 12 -17.91 -12.79 -1.90
C SER A 12 -18.30 -14.02 -1.07
N VAL A 13 -19.41 -14.71 -1.44
CA VAL A 13 -19.84 -15.96 -0.79
C VAL A 13 -18.92 -17.13 -1.14
N ALA A 14 -18.43 -17.23 -2.37
CA ALA A 14 -17.49 -18.26 -2.77
C ALA A 14 -16.14 -18.12 -2.03
N LEU A 15 -15.62 -16.90 -1.90
CA LEU A 15 -14.41 -16.61 -1.13
C LEU A 15 -14.59 -16.89 0.37
N ARG A 16 -15.77 -16.61 0.93
CA ARG A 16 -16.09 -16.97 2.33
C ARG A 16 -16.13 -18.48 2.57
N ARG A 17 -16.48 -19.29 1.57
CA ARG A 17 -16.45 -20.77 1.66
C ARG A 17 -15.03 -21.33 1.60
N MET A 18 -14.13 -20.68 0.85
CA MET A 18 -12.73 -21.07 0.78
C MET A 18 -11.93 -20.71 2.05
N PHE A 19 -12.35 -19.66 2.76
CA PHE A 19 -11.71 -19.17 3.98
C PHE A 19 -12.75 -18.95 5.07
N PRO A 20 -13.14 -20.00 5.85
CA PRO A 20 -14.09 -19.84 6.96
C PRO A 20 -13.49 -18.90 8.01
N ALA A 21 -14.33 -18.03 8.55
CA ALA A 21 -13.96 -17.01 9.53
C ALA A 21 -13.28 -17.64 10.75
N ALA A 22 -11.96 -17.50 10.85
CA ALA A 22 -11.25 -17.79 12.09
C ALA A 22 -11.58 -16.66 13.09
N LYS A 23 -12.03 -17.02 14.30
CA LYS A 23 -12.20 -16.07 15.39
C LYS A 23 -10.88 -15.34 15.61
N ALA A 24 -10.89 -14.01 15.53
CA ALA A 24 -9.75 -13.16 15.74
C ALA A 24 -9.24 -13.38 17.19
N GLN A 25 -8.19 -14.18 17.36
CA GLN A 25 -7.45 -14.24 18.61
C GLN A 25 -6.47 -13.07 18.64
N VAL A 26 -6.72 -12.14 19.55
CA VAL A 26 -5.77 -11.10 19.93
C VAL A 26 -4.61 -11.79 20.64
N ILE A 27 -3.45 -11.89 20.01
CA ILE A 27 -2.24 -12.42 20.62
C ILE A 27 -1.50 -11.27 21.28
N PRO A 28 -1.31 -11.28 22.64
CA PRO A 28 -0.48 -10.27 23.28
C PRO A 28 0.99 -10.47 22.91
N LEU A 29 1.67 -9.40 22.55
CA LEU A 29 3.11 -9.36 22.28
C LEU A 29 3.86 -9.35 23.62
N VAL A 30 4.34 -10.52 24.07
CA VAL A 30 5.30 -10.61 25.17
C VAL A 30 6.71 -10.44 24.61
N GLY A 31 7.42 -9.40 25.09
CA GLY A 31 8.77 -9.06 24.67
C GLY A 31 9.85 -9.89 25.37
N ARG A 32 10.97 -10.10 24.68
CA ARG A 32 12.30 -10.26 25.31
C ARG A 32 13.24 -9.23 24.72
N SER A 33 13.84 -8.52 25.65
CA SER A 33 14.82 -7.43 25.62
C SER A 33 15.68 -7.23 24.37
N GLY A 34 15.77 -5.95 23.94
CA GLY A 34 16.78 -5.43 23.05
C GLY A 34 16.21 -4.44 22.03
N ALA A 35 16.20 -3.14 22.37
CA ALA A 35 15.63 -2.01 21.65
C ALA A 35 14.10 -1.92 21.74
N GLU A 36 13.63 -0.98 22.56
CA GLU A 36 12.22 -0.69 22.80
C GLU A 36 11.47 -0.39 21.51
N SER A 37 10.73 -1.37 21.03
CA SER A 37 9.58 -1.16 20.18
C SER A 37 8.52 -0.50 21.06
N ARG A 38 8.38 0.82 21.03
CA ARG A 38 7.19 1.48 21.55
C ARG A 38 6.00 0.95 20.75
N SER A 39 5.34 -0.06 21.31
CA SER A 39 4.01 -0.49 20.87
C SER A 39 3.10 0.70 21.13
N GLY A 40 2.81 1.46 20.07
CA GLY A 40 1.78 2.49 20.09
C GLY A 40 0.42 1.87 20.46
N PRO A 41 -0.58 2.71 20.79
CA PRO A 41 -1.89 2.27 21.19
C PRO A 41 -2.45 1.29 20.15
N ASN A 42 -3.21 0.31 20.63
CA ASN A 42 -3.83 -0.75 19.82
C ASN A 42 -4.63 -0.12 18.67
N VAL A 43 -4.01 0.03 17.48
CA VAL A 43 -4.63 0.69 16.34
C VAL A 43 -5.73 -0.23 15.83
N LYS A 44 -6.98 0.21 15.95
CA LYS A 44 -8.12 -0.52 15.42
C LYS A 44 -8.08 -0.47 13.89
N PRO A 45 -8.05 -1.63 13.19
CA PRO A 45 -8.15 -1.61 11.74
C PRO A 45 -9.39 -0.86 11.26
N PRO A 46 -9.29 0.01 10.25
CA PRO A 46 -10.43 0.69 9.68
C PRO A 46 -11.51 -0.30 9.22
N HIS A 47 -12.77 0.08 9.38
CA HIS A 47 -13.92 -0.79 9.10
C HIS A 47 -13.91 -1.37 7.67
N TYR A 48 -13.44 -0.62 6.67
CA TYR A 48 -13.37 -1.09 5.29
C TYR A 48 -12.43 -2.30 5.11
N LEU A 49 -11.32 -2.36 5.87
CA LEU A 49 -10.39 -3.49 5.83
C LEU A 49 -11.04 -4.75 6.40
N THR A 50 -11.72 -4.64 7.52
CA THR A 50 -12.39 -5.78 8.15
C THR A 50 -13.62 -6.25 7.38
N THR A 51 -14.25 -5.38 6.57
CA THR A 51 -15.43 -5.70 5.79
C THR A 51 -15.12 -6.26 4.42
N HIS A 52 -14.17 -5.65 3.70
CA HIS A 52 -13.89 -5.99 2.30
C HIS A 52 -12.64 -6.85 2.11
N TYR A 53 -11.62 -6.67 2.96
CA TYR A 53 -10.28 -7.27 2.78
C TYR A 53 -9.88 -8.26 3.88
N TRP A 54 -10.82 -8.67 4.76
CA TRP A 54 -10.51 -9.60 5.86
C TRP A 54 -9.85 -10.89 5.37
N TRP A 55 -10.26 -11.40 4.22
CA TRP A 55 -9.76 -12.62 3.62
C TRP A 55 -8.30 -12.52 3.15
N ALA A 56 -7.87 -11.33 2.72
CA ALA A 56 -6.52 -11.11 2.21
C ALA A 56 -5.50 -10.80 3.32
N TYR A 57 -5.92 -10.08 4.37
CA TYR A 57 -5.01 -9.48 5.34
C TYR A 57 -5.15 -10.00 6.77
N VAL A 58 -6.28 -10.59 7.11
CA VAL A 58 -6.56 -11.05 8.49
C VAL A 58 -6.28 -12.55 8.65
N HIS A 59 -6.38 -13.34 7.56
CA HIS A 59 -6.20 -14.78 7.64
C HIS A 59 -4.72 -15.19 7.47
N PRO A 60 -4.09 -15.91 8.43
CA PRO A 60 -2.67 -16.27 8.38
C PRO A 60 -2.25 -17.03 7.11
N ARG A 61 -3.13 -17.92 6.59
CA ARG A 61 -2.87 -18.65 5.34
C ARG A 61 -2.86 -17.75 4.12
N ALA A 62 -3.68 -16.69 4.09
CA ALA A 62 -3.69 -15.74 3.01
C ALA A 62 -2.38 -14.93 2.98
N ILE A 63 -1.92 -14.45 4.12
CA ILE A 63 -0.61 -13.77 4.24
C ILE A 63 0.51 -14.66 3.71
N TRP A 64 0.56 -15.92 4.15
CA TRP A 64 1.56 -16.88 3.65
C TRP A 64 1.48 -17.09 2.14
N LEU A 65 0.27 -17.14 1.56
CA LEU A 65 0.06 -17.32 0.13
C LEU A 65 0.49 -16.06 -0.65
N PHE A 66 0.07 -14.87 -0.21
CA PHE A 66 0.37 -13.60 -0.88
C PHE A 66 1.86 -13.20 -0.74
N GLU A 67 2.60 -13.74 0.24
CA GLU A 67 4.07 -13.58 0.30
C GLU A 67 4.81 -14.29 -0.83
N ARG A 68 4.14 -15.18 -1.55
CA ARG A 68 4.73 -15.81 -2.74
C ARG A 68 4.85 -14.79 -3.86
N GLN A 69 6.08 -14.36 -4.14
CA GLN A 69 6.37 -13.35 -5.17
C GLN A 69 5.78 -13.71 -6.55
N TRP A 70 5.73 -15.01 -6.89
CA TRP A 70 5.12 -15.47 -8.14
C TRP A 70 3.62 -15.15 -8.19
N LEU A 71 2.91 -15.25 -7.05
CA LEU A 71 1.47 -14.94 -6.98
C LEU A 71 1.21 -13.45 -7.13
N VAL A 72 1.99 -12.60 -6.43
CA VAL A 72 1.90 -11.15 -6.60
C VAL A 72 2.20 -10.75 -8.04
N ASN A 73 3.21 -11.37 -8.63
CA ASN A 73 3.54 -11.13 -10.04
C ASN A 73 2.42 -11.59 -10.98
N LEU A 74 1.78 -12.73 -10.69
CA LEU A 74 0.62 -13.22 -11.46
C LEU A 74 -0.57 -12.27 -11.36
N ILE A 75 -0.92 -11.81 -10.16
CA ILE A 75 -2.01 -10.83 -9.92
C ILE A 75 -1.74 -9.54 -10.68
N LEU A 76 -0.49 -9.10 -10.75
CA LEU A 76 -0.07 -7.91 -11.49
C LEU A 76 0.31 -8.21 -12.95
N TRP A 77 -0.13 -9.34 -13.50
CA TRP A 77 0.09 -9.71 -14.90
C TRP A 77 1.57 -9.64 -15.33
N GLY A 78 2.47 -10.10 -14.49
CA GLY A 78 3.90 -10.08 -14.75
C GLY A 78 4.57 -8.71 -14.58
N ASN A 79 3.85 -7.69 -14.13
CA ASN A 79 4.37 -6.33 -14.06
C ASN A 79 4.99 -5.95 -12.71
N TYR A 80 4.95 -6.81 -11.68
CA TYR A 80 5.45 -6.46 -10.34
C TYR A 80 6.87 -5.91 -10.37
N ARG A 81 7.81 -6.65 -10.97
CA ARG A 81 9.22 -6.22 -11.04
C ARG A 81 9.37 -4.89 -11.76
N ARG A 82 8.72 -4.73 -12.92
CA ARG A 82 8.79 -3.49 -13.70
C ARG A 82 8.28 -2.27 -12.91
N LEU A 83 7.21 -2.44 -12.15
CA LEU A 83 6.62 -1.37 -11.31
C LEU A 83 7.50 -1.07 -10.10
N ARG A 84 8.00 -2.11 -9.42
CA ARG A 84 8.97 -1.97 -8.33
C ARG A 84 10.23 -1.22 -8.80
N ASP A 85 10.84 -1.68 -9.88
CA ASP A 85 12.08 -1.11 -10.40
C ASP A 85 11.88 0.34 -10.86
N ALA A 86 10.72 0.66 -11.45
CA ALA A 86 10.36 2.03 -11.81
C ALA A 86 10.18 2.94 -10.58
N ALA A 87 9.64 2.42 -9.47
CA ALA A 87 9.55 3.17 -8.21
C ALA A 87 10.93 3.38 -7.59
N MET A 88 11.76 2.33 -7.58
CA MET A 88 13.11 2.38 -7.03
C MET A 88 14.04 3.31 -7.84
N ALA A 89 13.96 3.28 -9.16
CA ALA A 89 14.72 4.19 -10.03
C ALA A 89 14.36 5.67 -9.78
N GLU A 90 13.09 5.95 -9.42
CA GLU A 90 12.64 7.29 -9.09
C GLU A 90 13.18 7.78 -7.74
N LEU A 91 13.32 6.87 -6.78
CA LEU A 91 13.86 7.19 -5.46
C LEU A 91 15.37 7.36 -5.49
N GLY A 92 16.09 6.53 -6.27
CA GLY A 92 17.55 6.51 -6.36
C GLY A 92 18.19 5.29 -5.66
N ASP A 93 19.50 5.14 -5.81
CA ASP A 93 20.22 3.95 -5.34
C ASP A 93 20.77 4.09 -3.92
N ALA A 94 21.04 5.32 -3.48
CA ALA A 94 21.45 5.65 -2.12
C ALA A 94 20.51 6.73 -1.56
N LEU A 95 19.84 6.42 -0.45
CA LEU A 95 18.79 7.24 0.11
C LEU A 95 19.20 7.82 1.47
N PRO A 96 19.89 8.97 1.50
CA PRO A 96 20.19 9.66 2.76
C PRO A 96 18.90 10.22 3.39
N GLY A 97 18.97 10.53 4.68
CA GLY A 97 17.86 11.15 5.41
C GLY A 97 16.72 10.16 5.70
N ALA A 98 15.49 10.67 5.76
CA ALA A 98 14.33 9.93 6.21
C ALA A 98 13.43 9.51 5.06
N THR A 99 13.16 8.21 4.96
CA THR A 99 12.23 7.62 3.99
C THR A 99 11.04 7.02 4.70
N LEU A 100 9.83 7.32 4.23
CA LEU A 100 8.58 6.74 4.70
C LEU A 100 8.02 5.77 3.64
N GLN A 101 7.76 4.53 4.04
CA GLN A 101 6.92 3.62 3.27
C GLN A 101 5.55 3.54 3.93
N VAL A 102 4.50 3.81 3.18
CA VAL A 102 3.11 3.75 3.67
C VAL A 102 2.47 2.47 3.18
N ALA A 103 2.12 1.62 4.10
CA ALA A 103 1.70 0.23 4.01
C ALA A 103 2.84 -0.76 3.68
N CYS A 104 2.74 -1.94 4.30
CA CYS A 104 3.56 -3.08 3.95
C CYS A 104 3.21 -3.59 2.56
N VAL A 105 4.20 -4.09 1.85
CA VAL A 105 4.03 -4.67 0.52
C VAL A 105 4.51 -6.12 0.55
N TYR A 106 3.76 -6.99 -0.08
CA TYR A 106 4.20 -8.37 -0.31
C TYR A 106 5.38 -8.40 -1.29
N GLY A 107 6.23 -9.42 -1.16
CA GLY A 107 7.42 -9.57 -1.99
C GLY A 107 8.66 -8.86 -1.42
N ASP A 108 9.54 -8.41 -2.29
CA ASP A 108 10.89 -7.95 -1.97
C ASP A 108 11.08 -6.40 -1.97
N LEU A 109 10.04 -5.63 -2.28
CA LEU A 109 10.13 -4.17 -2.42
C LEU A 109 10.69 -3.50 -1.17
N THR A 110 10.18 -3.81 0.03
CA THR A 110 10.66 -3.18 1.27
C THR A 110 12.11 -3.56 1.57
N GLY A 111 12.51 -4.79 1.26
CA GLY A 111 13.91 -5.23 1.40
C GLY A 111 14.85 -4.46 0.48
N ASP A 112 14.44 -4.20 -0.77
CA ASP A 112 15.21 -3.41 -1.73
C ASP A 112 15.31 -1.93 -1.30
N LEU A 113 14.19 -1.34 -0.89
CA LEU A 113 14.14 0.01 -0.35
C LEU A 113 15.07 0.16 0.87
N MET A 114 15.02 -0.79 1.78
CA MET A 114 15.87 -0.80 2.98
C MET A 114 17.36 -0.84 2.64
N ARG A 115 17.78 -1.67 1.65
CA ARG A 115 19.18 -1.70 1.20
C ARG A 115 19.65 -0.34 0.65
N ARG A 116 18.79 0.35 -0.12
CA ARG A 116 19.10 1.68 -0.68
C ARG A 116 19.17 2.75 0.42
N VAL A 117 18.30 2.66 1.43
CA VAL A 117 18.36 3.53 2.61
C VAL A 117 19.63 3.29 3.40
N ALA A 118 20.02 2.03 3.62
CA ALA A 118 21.26 1.69 4.28
C ALA A 118 22.49 2.20 3.51
N ALA A 119 22.51 2.03 2.18
CA ALA A 119 23.58 2.54 1.30
C ALA A 119 23.73 4.06 1.38
N GLY A 120 22.66 4.80 1.62
CA GLY A 120 22.68 6.25 1.79
C GLY A 120 22.89 6.73 3.23
N GLY A 121 23.06 5.83 4.21
CA GLY A 121 23.14 6.20 5.62
C GLY A 121 21.84 6.79 6.18
N GLY A 122 20.71 6.54 5.52
CA GLY A 122 19.39 7.03 5.92
C GLY A 122 18.68 6.16 6.93
N ARG A 123 17.40 6.50 7.21
CA ARG A 123 16.46 5.68 7.99
C ARG A 123 15.19 5.40 7.20
N LEU A 124 14.63 4.22 7.41
CA LEU A 124 13.35 3.80 6.82
C LEU A 124 12.30 3.64 7.93
N ASP A 125 11.18 4.31 7.77
CA ASP A 125 9.99 4.04 8.57
C ASP A 125 8.93 3.39 7.69
N VAL A 126 8.38 2.27 8.15
CA VAL A 126 7.29 1.57 7.48
C VAL A 126 6.06 1.62 8.37
N VAL A 127 5.00 2.22 7.87
CA VAL A 127 3.72 2.34 8.57
C VAL A 127 2.75 1.31 8.01
N ASP A 128 2.06 0.59 8.89
CA ASP A 128 0.92 -0.25 8.51
C ASP A 128 -0.10 -0.29 9.65
N VAL A 129 -1.36 -0.32 9.30
CA VAL A 129 -2.46 -0.40 10.29
C VAL A 129 -2.63 -1.81 10.85
N LEU A 130 -2.10 -2.83 10.16
CA LEU A 130 -2.22 -4.24 10.54
C LEU A 130 -0.94 -4.74 11.23
N PRO A 131 -0.95 -4.98 12.55
CA PRO A 131 0.23 -5.49 13.27
C PRO A 131 0.76 -6.81 12.71
N MET A 132 -0.11 -7.63 12.11
CA MET A 132 0.27 -8.88 11.48
C MET A 132 1.19 -8.66 10.27
N GLN A 133 0.92 -7.63 9.46
CA GLN A 133 1.78 -7.27 8.32
C GLN A 133 3.14 -6.77 8.77
N LEU A 134 3.18 -5.94 9.81
CA LEU A 134 4.44 -5.49 10.41
C LEU A 134 5.25 -6.66 11.00
N LYS A 135 4.58 -7.60 11.69
CA LYS A 135 5.22 -8.83 12.22
C LYS A 135 5.79 -9.68 11.08
N ASN A 136 5.05 -9.82 9.98
CA ASN A 136 5.49 -10.55 8.80
C ASN A 136 6.71 -9.87 8.16
N LEU A 137 6.65 -8.55 7.97
CA LEU A 137 7.78 -7.78 7.44
C LEU A 137 9.02 -7.88 8.34
N ARG A 138 8.86 -7.81 9.67
CA ARG A 138 9.98 -7.95 10.62
C ARG A 138 10.78 -9.25 10.41
N ARG A 139 10.11 -10.35 10.08
CA ARG A 139 10.76 -11.64 9.82
C ARG A 139 11.60 -11.66 8.54
N LYS A 140 11.31 -10.76 7.60
CA LYS A 140 12.01 -10.64 6.32
C LYS A 140 13.20 -9.69 6.36
N LEU A 141 13.21 -8.78 7.32
CA LEU A 141 14.27 -7.81 7.47
C LEU A 141 15.44 -8.42 8.28
N PRO A 142 16.70 -8.16 7.87
CA PRO A 142 17.85 -8.63 8.62
C PRO A 142 17.92 -7.96 9.99
N PRO A 143 18.56 -8.62 10.98
CA PRO A 143 18.86 -8.00 12.28
C PRO A 143 19.67 -6.71 12.08
N GLY A 144 19.32 -5.65 12.85
CA GLY A 144 20.01 -4.36 12.74
C GLY A 144 19.65 -3.52 11.53
N ALA A 145 18.66 -3.94 10.71
CA ALA A 145 18.17 -3.12 9.59
C ALA A 145 17.78 -1.71 10.08
N PRO A 146 18.15 -0.63 9.34
CA PRO A 146 17.81 0.76 9.67
C PRO A 146 16.32 1.05 9.37
N ALA A 147 15.43 0.18 9.85
CA ALA A 147 14.01 0.25 9.59
C ALA A 147 13.21 0.20 10.90
N ARG A 148 12.31 1.18 11.08
CA ARG A 148 11.31 1.18 12.15
C ARG A 148 9.96 0.75 11.58
N LEU A 149 9.28 -0.14 12.27
CA LEU A 149 7.96 -0.63 11.89
C LEU A 149 6.92 -0.02 12.86
N LEU A 150 6.00 0.75 12.31
CA LEU A 150 5.09 1.62 13.07
C LEU A 150 3.63 1.19 12.80
N ALA A 151 2.93 0.77 13.85
CA ALA A 151 1.50 0.47 13.77
C ALA A 151 0.70 1.78 13.79
N MET A 152 0.25 2.25 12.62
CA MET A 152 -0.51 3.49 12.46
C MET A 152 -1.48 3.38 11.30
N ASP A 153 -2.58 4.12 11.36
CA ASP A 153 -3.44 4.37 10.21
C ASP A 153 -2.78 5.40 9.29
N SER A 154 -2.69 5.10 8.00
CA SER A 154 -2.16 6.02 6.99
C SER A 154 -2.96 7.32 6.87
N ALA A 155 -4.24 7.31 7.28
CA ALA A 155 -5.12 8.47 7.30
C ALA A 155 -4.99 9.34 8.58
N ASP A 156 -4.14 8.94 9.52
CA ASP A 156 -3.88 9.62 10.80
C ASP A 156 -2.47 9.29 11.29
N LEU A 157 -1.46 9.79 10.58
CA LEU A 157 -0.05 9.56 10.91
C LEU A 157 0.34 10.36 12.14
N LYS A 158 0.74 9.68 13.21
CA LYS A 158 1.28 10.29 14.43
C LYS A 158 2.78 10.62 14.26
N LEU A 159 3.10 11.26 13.15
CA LEU A 159 4.45 11.64 12.74
C LEU A 159 4.52 13.15 12.61
N PRO A 160 5.68 13.79 12.93
CA PRO A 160 5.83 15.23 12.83
C PRO A 160 5.71 15.72 11.38
N ASP A 161 5.28 16.97 11.22
CA ASP A 161 5.27 17.66 9.94
C ASP A 161 6.68 17.74 9.35
N ALA A 162 6.77 17.67 8.02
CA ALA A 162 8.00 17.89 7.26
C ALA A 162 9.22 17.08 7.76
N SER A 163 8.98 15.87 8.28
CA SER A 163 9.99 15.02 8.93
C SER A 163 10.60 13.95 8.02
N TYR A 164 10.12 13.84 6.77
CA TYR A 164 10.61 12.90 5.78
C TYR A 164 11.06 13.60 4.50
N ASP A 165 12.17 13.12 3.93
CA ASP A 165 12.68 13.57 2.63
C ASP A 165 11.87 13.00 1.47
N ARG A 166 11.31 11.81 1.68
CA ARG A 166 10.51 11.12 0.67
C ARG A 166 9.52 10.13 1.27
N ALA A 167 8.47 9.85 0.49
CA ALA A 167 7.50 8.81 0.81
C ALA A 167 7.23 7.90 -0.39
N LEU A 168 6.98 6.62 -0.13
CA LEU A 168 6.57 5.61 -1.10
C LEU A 168 5.24 5.01 -0.70
N LEU A 169 4.26 5.07 -1.63
CA LEU A 169 3.00 4.34 -1.58
C LEU A 169 2.98 3.36 -2.76
N PHE A 170 2.83 2.08 -2.47
CA PHE A 170 2.87 1.06 -3.51
C PHE A 170 1.67 0.13 -3.38
N PHE A 171 0.71 0.27 -4.27
CA PHE A 171 -0.56 -0.45 -4.28
C PHE A 171 -1.34 -0.34 -2.95
N LEU A 172 -1.60 0.89 -2.50
CA LEU A 172 -2.36 1.20 -1.29
C LEU A 172 -3.68 1.91 -1.58
N LEU A 173 -3.67 2.89 -2.49
CA LEU A 173 -4.79 3.82 -2.62
C LEU A 173 -6.04 3.17 -3.21
N HIS A 174 -5.88 2.12 -4.02
CA HIS A 174 -6.98 1.38 -4.62
C HIS A 174 -7.83 0.62 -3.59
N GLU A 175 -7.26 0.27 -2.44
CA GLU A 175 -7.97 -0.41 -1.35
C GLU A 175 -8.79 0.55 -0.48
N GLN A 176 -8.52 1.84 -0.56
CA GLN A 176 -9.07 2.84 0.35
C GLN A 176 -10.35 3.49 -0.20
N PRO A 177 -11.40 3.65 0.64
CA PRO A 177 -12.53 4.53 0.32
C PRO A 177 -12.07 5.98 0.07
N ALA A 178 -12.82 6.72 -0.71
CA ALA A 178 -12.49 8.08 -1.15
C ALA A 178 -12.05 9.03 -0.02
N LEU A 179 -12.77 9.03 1.09
CA LEU A 179 -12.44 9.89 2.25
C LEU A 179 -11.14 9.47 2.93
N HIS A 180 -10.93 8.15 3.08
CA HIS A 180 -9.71 7.62 3.69
C HIS A 180 -8.50 7.91 2.80
N ARG A 181 -8.62 7.71 1.49
CA ARG A 181 -7.61 8.04 0.47
C ARG A 181 -7.20 9.51 0.52
N ARG A 182 -8.17 10.45 0.62
CA ARG A 182 -7.89 11.89 0.79
C ARG A 182 -7.09 12.17 2.05
N ARG A 183 -7.48 11.58 3.18
CA ARG A 183 -6.76 11.75 4.45
C ARG A 183 -5.35 11.18 4.37
N THR A 184 -5.18 9.97 3.82
CA THR A 184 -3.86 9.35 3.60
C THR A 184 -2.95 10.26 2.79
N LEU A 185 -3.43 10.78 1.65
CA LEU A 185 -2.63 11.68 0.82
C LEU A 185 -2.33 13.01 1.52
N SER A 186 -3.27 13.55 2.28
CA SER A 186 -3.06 14.76 3.10
C SER A 186 -1.99 14.54 4.16
N GLU A 187 -2.03 13.41 4.87
CA GLU A 187 -1.04 13.06 5.90
C GLU A 187 0.35 12.82 5.29
N VAL A 188 0.43 12.07 4.20
CA VAL A 188 1.70 11.85 3.50
C VAL A 188 2.29 13.19 3.02
N PHE A 189 1.43 14.08 2.50
CA PHE A 189 1.86 15.41 2.09
C PHE A 189 2.34 16.24 3.27
N ARG A 190 1.68 16.16 4.43
CA ARG A 190 2.05 16.88 5.65
C ARG A 190 3.42 16.46 6.18
N VAL A 191 3.69 15.15 6.24
CA VAL A 191 4.91 14.59 6.85
C VAL A 191 6.14 14.67 5.95
N VAL A 192 5.97 14.71 4.62
CA VAL A 192 7.09 14.94 3.68
C VAL A 192 7.43 16.41 3.67
N ARG A 193 8.69 16.78 3.75
CA ARG A 193 9.16 18.19 3.80
C ARG A 193 8.97 18.93 2.47
N PRO A 194 8.90 20.26 2.45
CA PRO A 194 9.02 21.03 1.21
C PRO A 194 10.30 20.67 0.44
N GLY A 195 10.20 20.51 -0.88
CA GLY A 195 11.26 19.99 -1.72
C GLY A 195 11.42 18.45 -1.64
N GLY A 196 10.64 17.78 -0.82
CA GLY A 196 10.63 16.32 -0.73
C GLY A 196 9.84 15.65 -1.85
N LYS A 197 10.00 14.34 -1.99
CA LYS A 197 9.43 13.55 -3.09
C LYS A 197 8.43 12.53 -2.58
N ILE A 198 7.28 12.43 -3.24
CA ILE A 198 6.27 11.38 -3.00
C ILE A 198 6.16 10.53 -4.26
N VAL A 199 6.40 9.23 -4.14
CA VAL A 199 6.28 8.27 -5.23
C VAL A 199 5.08 7.36 -4.95
N ILE A 200 4.15 7.30 -5.89
CA ILE A 200 2.93 6.51 -5.79
C ILE A 200 2.85 5.57 -6.99
N VAL A 201 2.70 4.28 -6.74
CA VAL A 201 2.43 3.26 -7.76
C VAL A 201 1.10 2.61 -7.45
N ASP A 202 0.18 2.64 -8.41
CA ASP A 202 -1.16 2.07 -8.21
C ASP A 202 -1.87 1.79 -9.54
N TYR A 203 -3.10 1.28 -9.47
CA TYR A 203 -3.96 1.11 -10.63
C TYR A 203 -4.27 2.45 -11.31
N ALA A 204 -4.52 2.37 -12.62
CA ALA A 204 -5.00 3.47 -13.42
C ALA A 204 -6.02 2.99 -14.45
N ARG A 205 -6.68 3.92 -15.13
CA ARG A 205 -7.62 3.61 -16.19
C ARG A 205 -6.88 3.12 -17.44
N PRO A 206 -7.03 1.85 -17.85
CA PRO A 206 -6.38 1.36 -19.06
C PRO A 206 -6.92 2.04 -20.31
N ARG A 207 -6.10 2.11 -21.36
CA ARG A 207 -6.48 2.66 -22.67
C ARG A 207 -7.71 1.94 -23.23
N ARG A 208 -8.50 2.63 -24.07
CA ARG A 208 -9.76 2.08 -24.62
C ARG A 208 -9.58 0.75 -25.35
N GLY A 209 -8.48 0.56 -26.07
CA GLY A 209 -8.15 -0.67 -26.80
C GLY A 209 -7.48 -1.76 -25.96
N HIS A 210 -7.29 -1.58 -24.67
CA HIS A 210 -6.64 -2.60 -23.83
C HIS A 210 -7.62 -3.77 -23.55
N PRO A 211 -7.29 -5.03 -23.91
CA PRO A 211 -8.23 -6.16 -23.82
C PRO A 211 -8.67 -6.44 -22.37
N LEU A 212 -7.75 -6.29 -21.40
CA LEU A 212 -8.06 -6.50 -20.00
C LEU A 212 -8.99 -5.45 -19.40
N ARG A 213 -9.25 -4.33 -20.08
CA ARG A 213 -10.17 -3.30 -19.58
C ARG A 213 -11.57 -3.86 -19.29
N TYR A 214 -12.06 -4.72 -20.16
CA TYR A 214 -13.40 -5.29 -20.06
C TYR A 214 -13.46 -6.45 -19.05
N LEU A 215 -12.41 -7.26 -18.98
CA LEU A 215 -12.29 -8.35 -18.02
C LEU A 215 -11.98 -7.84 -16.61
N TRP A 216 -11.09 -6.85 -16.48
CA TRP A 216 -10.61 -6.36 -15.19
C TRP A 216 -11.65 -5.53 -14.45
N ARG A 217 -12.49 -4.80 -15.19
CA ARG A 217 -13.54 -3.98 -14.57
C ARG A 217 -14.51 -4.76 -13.69
N PRO A 218 -15.16 -5.84 -14.14
CA PRO A 218 -16.03 -6.64 -13.26
C PRO A 218 -15.26 -7.34 -12.14
N LEU A 219 -14.02 -7.78 -12.39
CA LEU A 219 -13.19 -8.40 -11.38
C LEU A 219 -12.81 -7.41 -10.26
N LEU A 220 -12.36 -6.21 -10.61
CA LEU A 220 -12.09 -5.15 -9.63
C LEU A 220 -13.36 -4.72 -8.90
N ALA A 221 -14.48 -4.60 -9.59
CA ALA A 221 -15.75 -4.26 -8.93
C ALA A 221 -16.19 -5.29 -7.87
N ALA A 222 -15.81 -6.55 -8.06
CA ALA A 222 -16.14 -7.64 -7.16
C ALA A 222 -15.14 -7.81 -5.99
N LEU A 223 -13.84 -7.68 -6.27
CA LEU A 223 -12.77 -7.95 -5.33
C LEU A 223 -12.18 -6.68 -4.69
N GLU A 224 -12.16 -5.58 -5.46
CA GLU A 224 -11.50 -4.32 -5.12
C GLU A 224 -12.49 -3.15 -5.34
N PRO A 225 -13.51 -3.01 -4.52
CA PRO A 225 -14.64 -2.10 -4.78
C PRO A 225 -14.22 -0.63 -4.93
N PHE A 226 -13.10 -0.23 -4.33
CA PHE A 226 -12.60 1.15 -4.37
C PHE A 226 -11.58 1.40 -5.50
N ALA A 227 -11.06 0.35 -6.15
CA ALA A 227 -10.06 0.47 -7.21
C ALA A 227 -10.59 1.21 -8.44
N LEU A 228 -11.88 1.07 -8.76
CA LEU A 228 -12.51 1.73 -9.89
C LEU A 228 -12.59 3.26 -9.75
N ASP A 229 -12.43 3.79 -8.56
CA ASP A 229 -12.34 5.24 -8.36
C ASP A 229 -11.05 5.81 -8.98
N LEU A 230 -9.95 5.03 -8.97
CA LEU A 230 -8.70 5.41 -9.64
C LEU A 230 -8.81 5.35 -11.18
N TRP A 231 -9.86 4.71 -11.71
CA TRP A 231 -10.19 4.76 -13.13
C TRP A 231 -11.04 5.98 -13.51
N ARG A 232 -11.74 6.58 -12.53
CA ARG A 232 -12.60 7.75 -12.70
C ARG A 232 -11.86 9.06 -12.50
N HIS A 233 -10.94 9.06 -11.53
CA HIS A 233 -10.21 10.25 -11.09
C HIS A 233 -8.70 9.98 -11.07
N GLU A 234 -7.91 10.95 -11.47
CA GLU A 234 -6.46 10.94 -11.32
C GLU A 234 -6.08 11.03 -9.83
N ILE A 235 -4.93 10.45 -9.44
CA ILE A 235 -4.50 10.47 -8.03
C ILE A 235 -4.39 11.90 -7.49
N VAL A 236 -3.96 12.85 -8.31
CA VAL A 236 -3.85 14.27 -7.92
C VAL A 236 -5.20 14.90 -7.53
N HIS A 237 -6.32 14.36 -8.00
CA HIS A 237 -7.66 14.79 -7.58
C HIS A 237 -7.92 14.61 -6.08
N TRP A 238 -7.20 13.69 -5.44
CA TRP A 238 -7.37 13.36 -4.03
C TRP A 238 -6.44 14.16 -3.11
N LEU A 239 -5.52 14.96 -3.68
CA LEU A 239 -4.64 15.87 -2.92
C LEU A 239 -5.43 17.02 -2.30
N PRO A 240 -4.91 17.68 -1.25
CA PRO A 240 -5.53 18.87 -0.70
C PRO A 240 -5.69 19.97 -1.76
N ALA A 241 -6.87 20.54 -1.88
CA ALA A 241 -7.21 21.51 -2.94
C ALA A 241 -6.37 22.81 -2.90
N ALA A 242 -5.84 23.18 -1.73
CA ALA A 242 -5.01 24.37 -1.56
C ALA A 242 -3.57 24.20 -2.09
N VAL A 243 -3.19 23.00 -2.51
CA VAL A 243 -1.81 22.69 -2.84
C VAL A 243 -1.64 22.60 -4.35
N ARG A 244 -0.85 23.52 -4.90
CA ARG A 244 -0.32 23.37 -6.26
C ARG A 244 0.91 22.45 -6.20
N VAL A 245 0.85 21.30 -6.88
CA VAL A 245 1.94 20.34 -6.92
C VAL A 245 2.44 20.19 -8.34
N GLU A 246 3.74 20.09 -8.48
CA GLU A 246 4.33 19.56 -9.70
C GLU A 246 4.25 18.02 -9.64
N SER A 247 3.60 17.42 -10.63
CA SER A 247 3.46 15.98 -10.67
C SER A 247 3.79 15.43 -12.06
N ARG A 248 4.48 14.29 -12.08
CA ARG A 248 4.83 13.56 -13.29
C ARG A 248 4.23 12.16 -13.23
N LYS A 249 3.48 11.81 -14.27
CA LYS A 249 2.83 10.50 -14.41
C LYS A 249 3.51 9.66 -15.48
N GLN A 250 3.76 8.40 -15.17
CA GLN A 250 4.19 7.36 -16.10
C GLN A 250 3.19 6.21 -16.07
N SER A 251 2.75 5.76 -17.25
CA SER A 251 1.80 4.65 -17.40
C SER A 251 2.50 3.37 -17.80
N PHE A 252 1.99 2.23 -17.31
CA PHE A 252 2.50 0.90 -17.58
C PHE A 252 1.38 -0.02 -18.04
N PHE A 253 1.73 -1.08 -18.76
CA PHE A 253 0.84 -2.14 -19.20
C PHE A 253 -0.46 -1.59 -19.79
N GLY A 254 -0.35 -0.83 -20.89
CA GLY A 254 -1.49 -0.24 -21.58
C GLY A 254 -2.31 0.74 -20.75
N GLY A 255 -1.73 1.30 -19.69
CA GLY A 255 -2.36 2.26 -18.78
C GLY A 255 -3.05 1.64 -17.58
N LEU A 256 -3.01 0.31 -17.39
CA LEU A 256 -3.62 -0.36 -16.23
C LEU A 256 -2.94 0.01 -14.91
N TYR A 257 -1.65 0.34 -14.96
CA TYR A 257 -0.87 0.82 -13.82
C TYR A 257 -0.26 2.17 -14.09
N GLN A 258 -0.03 2.92 -13.03
CA GLN A 258 0.62 4.23 -13.06
C GLN A 258 1.68 4.36 -11.96
N LYS A 259 2.72 5.11 -12.26
CA LYS A 259 3.61 5.72 -11.28
C LYS A 259 3.41 7.21 -11.33
N ILE A 260 3.15 7.83 -10.20
CA ILE A 260 3.07 9.29 -10.06
C ILE A 260 4.17 9.72 -9.10
N VAL A 261 4.88 10.75 -9.50
CA VAL A 261 5.88 11.43 -8.68
C VAL A 261 5.38 12.82 -8.41
N ILE A 262 5.34 13.20 -7.15
CA ILE A 262 4.90 14.51 -6.69
C ILE A 262 6.08 15.16 -5.98
N SER A 263 6.44 16.37 -6.38
CA SER A 263 7.34 17.26 -5.65
C SER A 263 6.49 18.13 -4.71
N ARG A 264 6.84 18.11 -3.41
CA ARG A 264 6.14 18.92 -2.40
C ARG A 264 6.72 20.32 -2.31
#